data_99850ba100f60c2e4f32dec844d8d42f
#
_entry.id   99850ba100f60c2e4f32dec844d8d42f
#
_cell.length_a   1.000
_cell.length_b   1.000
_cell.length_c   1.000
_cell.angle_alpha   90.00
_cell.angle_beta   90.00
_cell.angle_gamma   90.00
#
_symmetry.space_group_name_H-M   'P 1'
#
loop_
_entity.id
_entity.type
_entity.pdbx_description
1 polymer ?
#
loop_
_entity_poly.entity_id
_entity_poly.type
_entity_poly.pdbx_seq_one_letter_code
_entity_poly.pdbx_strand_id
1 'polypeptide(L)'
;MPKQSDQFGAKPAVLRCGRCGKFVDWEEAHVQIVCTCRPRIDMPPVLVREATDDDRRAARELFNQDFGRTKIVAFGELMDIEEMPALVAVRHSTPSGALAYRLLGDALHVVALATDPMWQRSGVAAYLLAEAELLARRLKLGRLLVATTNDNLPALYFYQRHGYRLTELIPNSVADHTHQEEAGFAGIPVRDEVRLEKRL
;
A
#
# COMPACT_ATOMS: atom_id res chain seq x y z
N MET A 1 13.45 48.68 9.55
CA MET A 1 13.30 47.53 8.61
C MET A 1 12.99 46.31 9.45
N PRO A 2 11.75 45.76 9.45
CA PRO A 2 11.47 44.56 10.17
C PRO A 2 11.91 43.36 9.30
N LYS A 3 12.56 42.39 9.95
CA LYS A 3 13.07 41.14 9.34
C LYS A 3 11.89 40.29 8.88
N GLN A 4 11.90 39.98 7.60
CA GLN A 4 11.05 39.00 6.94
C GLN A 4 11.47 37.57 7.36
N SER A 5 11.00 37.09 8.47
CA SER A 5 11.25 35.70 8.90
C SER A 5 10.11 35.20 9.75
N ASP A 6 8.93 34.95 9.19
CA ASP A 6 7.88 34.19 9.91
C ASP A 6 6.67 33.79 9.03
N GLN A 7 6.90 33.45 7.75
CA GLN A 7 5.80 32.98 6.90
C GLN A 7 5.76 31.44 6.65
N PHE A 8 6.64 30.66 7.29
CA PHE A 8 6.64 29.19 7.15
C PHE A 8 6.63 28.43 8.48
N GLY A 9 6.12 29.03 9.53
CA GLY A 9 6.28 28.54 10.90
C GLY A 9 5.05 27.97 11.57
N ALA A 10 4.04 27.48 10.87
CA ALA A 10 3.03 26.65 11.54
C ALA A 10 3.64 25.27 11.80
N LYS A 11 4.08 25.03 13.04
CA LYS A 11 4.47 23.68 13.51
C LYS A 11 3.34 22.73 13.14
N PRO A 12 3.58 21.61 12.43
CA PRO A 12 2.56 20.62 12.23
C PRO A 12 2.08 20.17 13.61
N ALA A 13 0.81 20.32 13.87
CA ALA A 13 0.23 20.15 15.20
C ALA A 13 0.50 18.77 15.79
N VAL A 14 0.84 17.79 14.96
CA VAL A 14 1.08 16.42 15.43
C VAL A 14 1.82 15.59 14.38
N LEU A 15 3.01 15.10 14.72
CA LEU A 15 3.67 14.01 13.97
C LEU A 15 3.42 12.68 14.68
N ARG A 16 3.12 11.65 13.89
CA ARG A 16 2.98 10.28 14.42
C ARG A 16 4.08 9.39 13.86
N CYS A 17 4.66 8.57 14.71
CA CYS A 17 5.57 7.54 14.28
C CYS A 17 4.84 6.55 13.35
N GLY A 18 5.35 6.38 12.13
CA GLY A 18 4.80 5.43 11.16
C GLY A 18 4.90 3.97 11.59
N ARG A 19 5.69 3.67 12.62
CA ARG A 19 5.91 2.30 13.12
C ARG A 19 4.95 1.93 14.26
N CYS A 20 4.76 2.81 15.22
CA CYS A 20 3.98 2.52 16.44
C CYS A 20 2.75 3.42 16.64
N GLY A 21 2.52 4.40 15.77
CA GLY A 21 1.41 5.34 15.86
C GLY A 21 1.51 6.36 16.99
N LYS A 22 2.55 6.30 17.85
CA LYS A 22 2.75 7.28 18.91
C LYS A 22 3.06 8.66 18.33
N PHE A 23 2.63 9.69 19.05
CA PHE A 23 3.01 11.05 18.75
C PHE A 23 4.52 11.22 18.98
N VAL A 24 5.18 11.92 18.07
CA VAL A 24 6.59 12.26 18.14
C VAL A 24 6.68 13.75 18.36
N ASP A 25 7.51 14.18 19.30
CA ASP A 25 7.70 15.59 19.58
C ASP A 25 8.37 16.31 18.41
N TRP A 26 8.00 17.55 18.16
CA TRP A 26 8.50 18.34 17.04
C TRP A 26 10.02 18.55 17.08
N GLU A 27 10.58 18.68 18.27
CA GLU A 27 12.03 18.92 18.43
C GLU A 27 12.86 17.69 18.05
N GLU A 28 12.34 16.49 18.25
CA GLU A 28 12.97 15.24 17.84
C GLU A 28 12.85 15.00 16.31
N ALA A 29 11.89 15.62 15.66
CA ALA A 29 11.64 15.44 14.23
C ALA A 29 12.65 16.17 13.32
N HIS A 30 13.41 17.10 13.84
CA HIS A 30 14.35 17.92 13.05
C HIS A 30 15.64 17.19 12.68
N VAL A 31 16.02 16.18 13.42
CA VAL A 31 17.32 15.50 13.23
C VAL A 31 17.19 14.10 12.63
N GLN A 32 16.21 13.37 13.01
CA GLN A 32 15.73 12.11 12.42
C GLN A 32 14.38 11.80 13.07
N ILE A 33 13.37 11.41 12.29
CA ILE A 33 12.13 10.86 12.86
C ILE A 33 12.44 9.47 13.44
N VAL A 34 13.27 9.43 14.44
CA VAL A 34 13.59 8.23 15.20
C VAL A 34 12.63 8.19 16.37
N CYS A 35 11.50 7.54 16.15
CA CYS A 35 10.69 7.16 17.29
C CYS A 35 11.53 6.24 18.18
N THR A 36 11.64 6.57 19.46
CA THR A 36 12.20 5.70 20.49
C THR A 36 11.35 4.45 20.76
N CYS A 37 10.29 4.22 19.95
CA CYS A 37 9.59 2.96 19.99
C CYS A 37 10.61 1.84 19.74
N ARG A 38 10.83 1.04 20.76
CA ARG A 38 11.62 -0.18 20.60
C ARG A 38 11.05 -0.93 19.40
N PRO A 39 11.88 -1.35 18.39
CA PRO A 39 11.44 -2.36 17.47
C PRO A 39 10.84 -3.46 18.34
N ARG A 40 9.72 -4.03 17.94
CA ARG A 40 9.25 -5.25 18.60
C ARG A 40 10.35 -6.27 18.37
N ILE A 41 11.22 -6.40 19.37
CA ILE A 41 12.44 -7.24 19.30
C ILE A 41 12.03 -8.69 19.04
N ASP A 42 10.79 -9.02 19.37
CA ASP A 42 10.20 -10.35 19.23
C ASP A 42 9.50 -10.60 17.87
N MET A 43 9.52 -9.61 16.95
CA MET A 43 8.91 -9.84 15.64
C MET A 43 9.92 -10.57 14.75
N PRO A 44 9.57 -11.77 14.26
CA PRO A 44 10.43 -12.48 13.33
C PRO A 44 10.69 -11.63 12.08
N PRO A 45 11.86 -11.77 11.46
CA PRO A 45 12.18 -11.08 10.23
C PRO A 45 11.14 -11.40 9.15
N VAL A 46 10.83 -10.41 8.32
CA VAL A 46 9.98 -10.60 7.14
C VAL A 46 10.88 -10.94 5.97
N LEU A 47 10.64 -12.09 5.35
CA LEU A 47 11.20 -12.43 4.05
C LEU A 47 10.15 -12.16 2.97
N VAL A 48 10.50 -11.34 1.98
CA VAL A 48 9.63 -11.13 0.81
C VAL A 48 10.25 -11.83 -0.39
N ARG A 49 9.46 -12.60 -1.13
CA ARG A 49 9.87 -13.32 -2.34
C ARG A 49 8.71 -13.50 -3.31
N GLU A 50 9.00 -13.91 -4.50
CA GLU A 50 7.97 -14.34 -5.43
C GLU A 50 7.21 -15.56 -4.87
N ALA A 51 5.90 -15.58 -5.08
CA ALA A 51 5.04 -16.66 -4.61
C ALA A 51 5.35 -17.96 -5.37
N THR A 52 5.54 -19.04 -4.62
CA THR A 52 5.58 -20.40 -5.16
C THR A 52 4.16 -20.95 -5.30
N ASP A 53 4.01 -22.12 -5.89
CA ASP A 53 2.70 -22.77 -5.98
C ASP A 53 2.11 -23.10 -4.60
N ASP A 54 2.95 -23.43 -3.64
CA ASP A 54 2.53 -23.67 -2.24
C ASP A 54 2.01 -22.39 -1.57
N ASP A 55 2.53 -21.23 -1.96
CA ASP A 55 2.07 -19.94 -1.42
C ASP A 55 0.73 -19.47 -2.00
N ARG A 56 0.34 -19.95 -3.19
CA ARG A 56 -0.85 -19.48 -3.90
C ARG A 56 -2.13 -19.63 -3.08
N ARG A 57 -2.26 -20.76 -2.36
CA ARG A 57 -3.41 -20.95 -1.45
C ARG A 57 -3.46 -19.88 -0.38
N ALA A 58 -2.35 -19.66 0.31
CA ALA A 58 -2.30 -18.68 1.39
C ALA A 58 -2.44 -17.25 0.88
N ALA A 59 -1.88 -16.92 -0.29
CA ALA A 59 -2.09 -15.62 -0.93
C ALA A 59 -3.57 -15.39 -1.27
N ARG A 60 -4.25 -16.42 -1.80
CA ARG A 60 -5.69 -16.39 -2.05
C ARG A 60 -6.49 -16.14 -0.79
N GLU A 61 -6.18 -16.84 0.31
CA GLU A 61 -6.85 -16.65 1.60
C GLU A 61 -6.69 -15.21 2.10
N LEU A 62 -5.48 -14.64 1.99
CA LEU A 62 -5.22 -13.24 2.33
C LEU A 62 -6.04 -12.27 1.47
N PHE A 63 -6.10 -12.48 0.17
CA PHE A 63 -6.89 -11.63 -0.73
C PHE A 63 -8.39 -11.75 -0.45
N ASN A 64 -8.90 -12.97 -0.25
CA ASN A 64 -10.30 -13.17 0.10
C ASN A 64 -10.66 -12.54 1.44
N GLN A 65 -9.76 -12.58 2.41
CA GLN A 65 -9.99 -11.96 3.72
C GLN A 65 -10.06 -10.43 3.64
N ASP A 66 -9.24 -9.82 2.79
CA ASP A 66 -9.14 -8.36 2.68
C ASP A 66 -10.18 -7.76 1.71
N PHE A 67 -10.41 -8.43 0.58
CA PHE A 67 -11.30 -7.95 -0.49
C PHE A 67 -12.65 -8.66 -0.54
N GLY A 68 -12.86 -9.76 0.19
CA GLY A 68 -14.07 -10.59 0.14
C GLY A 68 -14.26 -11.33 -1.18
N ARG A 69 -13.33 -11.16 -2.14
CA ARG A 69 -13.38 -11.71 -3.51
C ARG A 69 -11.99 -11.74 -4.12
N THR A 70 -11.82 -12.55 -5.17
CA THR A 70 -10.57 -12.62 -5.94
C THR A 70 -10.64 -11.88 -7.27
N LYS A 71 -11.86 -11.57 -7.74
CA LYS A 71 -12.06 -10.72 -8.91
C LYS A 71 -12.29 -9.29 -8.45
N ILE A 72 -11.34 -8.42 -8.78
CA ILE A 72 -11.38 -7.01 -8.39
C ILE A 72 -11.28 -6.11 -9.62
N VAL A 73 -11.82 -4.91 -9.50
CA VAL A 73 -11.65 -3.87 -10.52
C VAL A 73 -10.38 -3.09 -10.20
N ALA A 74 -9.46 -3.07 -11.13
CA ALA A 74 -8.26 -2.25 -11.05
C ALA A 74 -7.81 -1.84 -12.46
N PHE A 75 -7.35 -0.61 -12.61
CA PHE A 75 -6.94 -0.02 -13.88
C PHE A 75 -8.04 -0.07 -14.96
N GLY A 76 -9.30 0.05 -14.55
CA GLY A 76 -10.48 0.00 -15.44
C GLY A 76 -10.82 -1.38 -15.97
N GLU A 77 -10.26 -2.45 -15.41
CA GLU A 77 -10.48 -3.83 -15.84
C GLU A 77 -10.87 -4.71 -14.66
N LEU A 78 -11.73 -5.69 -14.89
CA LEU A 78 -12.01 -6.75 -13.93
C LEU A 78 -10.90 -7.80 -14.01
N MET A 79 -10.15 -7.97 -12.96
CA MET A 79 -8.97 -8.85 -12.90
C MET A 79 -9.15 -9.96 -11.88
N ASP A 80 -8.72 -11.17 -12.24
CA ASP A 80 -8.63 -12.28 -11.28
C ASP A 80 -7.22 -12.31 -10.67
N ILE A 81 -7.13 -11.87 -9.42
CA ILE A 81 -5.86 -11.73 -8.71
C ILE A 81 -5.23 -13.07 -8.30
N GLU A 82 -5.99 -14.16 -8.32
CA GLU A 82 -5.47 -15.50 -8.04
C GLU A 82 -4.54 -16.03 -9.13
N GLU A 83 -4.79 -15.61 -10.37
CA GLU A 83 -4.01 -16.05 -11.53
C GLU A 83 -2.78 -15.17 -11.77
N MET A 84 -2.65 -14.07 -11.02
CA MET A 84 -1.57 -13.13 -11.23
C MET A 84 -0.26 -13.56 -10.56
N PRO A 85 0.89 -13.11 -11.11
CA PRO A 85 2.14 -13.16 -10.36
C PRO A 85 2.00 -12.40 -9.04
N ALA A 86 2.57 -12.94 -7.98
CA ALA A 86 2.50 -12.33 -6.66
C ALA A 86 3.83 -12.38 -5.92
N LEU A 87 4.03 -11.38 -5.07
CA LEU A 87 5.04 -11.41 -4.01
C LEU A 87 4.34 -11.82 -2.72
N VAL A 88 5.02 -12.63 -1.91
CA VAL A 88 4.56 -13.01 -0.57
C VAL A 88 5.55 -12.56 0.50
N ALA A 89 5.03 -12.04 1.58
CA ALA A 89 5.79 -11.75 2.79
C ALA A 89 5.60 -12.91 3.77
N VAL A 90 6.71 -13.55 4.14
CA VAL A 90 6.70 -14.76 4.97
C VAL A 90 7.35 -14.47 6.31
N ARG A 91 6.74 -14.95 7.39
CA ARG A 91 7.28 -14.95 8.76
C ARG A 91 7.22 -16.36 9.31
N HIS A 92 8.34 -16.92 9.77
CA HIS A 92 8.39 -18.30 10.28
C HIS A 92 7.65 -19.30 9.38
N SER A 93 7.90 -19.22 8.06
CA SER A 93 7.27 -20.06 7.04
C SER A 93 5.76 -19.83 6.85
N THR A 94 5.16 -18.83 7.51
CA THR A 94 3.75 -18.50 7.36
C THR A 94 3.60 -17.21 6.56
N PRO A 95 2.83 -17.20 5.47
CA PRO A 95 2.50 -15.97 4.75
C PRO A 95 1.80 -14.96 5.66
N SER A 96 2.30 -13.75 5.68
CA SER A 96 1.80 -12.63 6.48
C SER A 96 1.28 -11.46 5.64
N GLY A 97 1.44 -11.55 4.33
CA GLY A 97 0.93 -10.61 3.34
C GLY A 97 1.24 -11.06 1.94
N ALA A 98 0.49 -10.55 0.98
CA ALA A 98 0.65 -10.82 -0.45
C ALA A 98 0.42 -9.55 -1.28
N LEU A 99 1.11 -9.46 -2.42
CA LEU A 99 0.98 -8.39 -3.39
C LEU A 99 0.87 -9.02 -4.78
N ALA A 100 -0.29 -8.88 -5.43
CA ALA A 100 -0.50 -9.28 -6.82
C ALA A 100 -0.14 -8.14 -7.76
N TYR A 101 0.53 -8.46 -8.86
CA TYR A 101 0.97 -7.45 -9.82
C TYR A 101 0.87 -7.94 -11.26
N ARG A 102 0.87 -7.00 -12.20
CA ARG A 102 1.09 -7.26 -13.63
C ARG A 102 2.17 -6.36 -14.19
N LEU A 103 2.79 -6.79 -15.27
CA LEU A 103 3.74 -5.98 -16.03
C LEU A 103 3.05 -5.49 -17.30
N LEU A 104 3.05 -4.18 -17.52
CA LEU A 104 2.44 -3.58 -18.70
C LEU A 104 3.25 -2.35 -19.16
N GLY A 105 3.74 -2.39 -20.39
CA GLY A 105 4.58 -1.33 -20.93
C GLY A 105 5.88 -1.16 -20.12
N ASP A 106 6.15 0.04 -19.65
CA ASP A 106 7.31 0.40 -18.84
C ASP A 106 7.03 0.42 -17.32
N ALA A 107 5.91 -0.21 -16.89
CA ALA A 107 5.46 -0.13 -15.51
C ALA A 107 5.14 -1.51 -14.90
N LEU A 108 5.36 -1.59 -13.58
CA LEU A 108 4.78 -2.62 -12.73
C LEU A 108 3.48 -2.06 -12.12
N HIS A 109 2.36 -2.72 -12.40
CA HIS A 109 1.06 -2.38 -11.84
C HIS A 109 0.79 -3.23 -10.60
N VAL A 110 0.72 -2.63 -9.43
CA VAL A 110 0.26 -3.28 -8.21
C VAL A 110 -1.26 -3.33 -8.26
N VAL A 111 -1.81 -4.54 -8.36
CA VAL A 111 -3.24 -4.78 -8.54
C VAL A 111 -3.92 -4.99 -7.19
N ALA A 112 -3.31 -5.77 -6.31
CA ALA A 112 -3.80 -6.02 -4.97
C ALA A 112 -2.66 -6.10 -3.97
N LEU A 113 -2.89 -5.63 -2.75
CA LEU A 113 -1.96 -5.75 -1.64
C LEU A 113 -2.77 -6.02 -0.38
N ALA A 114 -2.58 -7.20 0.20
CA ALA A 114 -3.24 -7.65 1.41
C ALA A 114 -2.24 -7.98 2.51
N THR A 115 -2.63 -7.74 3.76
CA THR A 115 -1.82 -8.08 4.94
C THR A 115 -2.70 -8.77 5.97
N ASP A 116 -2.26 -9.91 6.46
CA ASP A 116 -2.93 -10.61 7.55
C ASP A 116 -3.24 -9.64 8.71
N PRO A 117 -4.46 -9.62 9.23
CA PRO A 117 -4.89 -8.72 10.30
C PRO A 117 -3.97 -8.73 11.53
N MET A 118 -3.39 -9.87 11.87
CA MET A 118 -2.42 -9.99 12.98
C MET A 118 -1.15 -9.19 12.72
N TRP A 119 -0.79 -9.01 11.44
CA TRP A 119 0.44 -8.35 11.01
C TRP A 119 0.23 -6.96 10.43
N GLN A 120 -0.99 -6.44 10.42
CA GLN A 120 -1.25 -5.07 10.01
C GLN A 120 -0.49 -4.08 10.90
N ARG A 121 -0.05 -2.97 10.30
CA ARG A 121 0.78 -1.94 10.96
C ARG A 121 2.13 -2.44 11.48
N SER A 122 2.55 -3.64 11.11
CA SER A 122 3.86 -4.20 11.43
C SER A 122 4.94 -3.94 10.36
N GLY A 123 4.55 -3.26 9.27
CA GLY A 123 5.43 -2.95 8.16
C GLY A 123 5.41 -3.97 7.00
N VAL A 124 4.64 -5.05 7.08
CA VAL A 124 4.55 -6.09 6.03
C VAL A 124 4.22 -5.49 4.67
N ALA A 125 3.19 -4.65 4.59
CA ALA A 125 2.81 -3.98 3.33
C ALA A 125 3.95 -3.12 2.76
N ALA A 126 4.71 -2.44 3.62
CA ALA A 126 5.85 -1.62 3.19
C ALA A 126 7.00 -2.48 2.63
N TYR A 127 7.26 -3.65 3.22
CA TYR A 127 8.25 -4.59 2.69
C TYR A 127 7.83 -5.17 1.33
N LEU A 128 6.56 -5.55 1.17
CA LEU A 128 6.01 -6.01 -0.11
C LEU A 128 6.14 -4.94 -1.20
N LEU A 129 5.80 -3.70 -0.86
CA LEU A 129 5.89 -2.59 -1.80
C LEU A 129 7.35 -2.28 -2.19
N ALA A 130 8.27 -2.30 -1.22
CA ALA A 130 9.70 -2.12 -1.46
C ALA A 130 10.28 -3.22 -2.36
N GLU A 131 9.88 -4.48 -2.17
CA GLU A 131 10.30 -5.57 -3.05
C GLU A 131 9.72 -5.45 -4.45
N ALA A 132 8.47 -5.00 -4.60
CA ALA A 132 7.91 -4.69 -5.92
C ALA A 132 8.70 -3.58 -6.64
N GLU A 133 9.16 -2.55 -5.91
CA GLU A 133 10.04 -1.52 -6.45
C GLU A 133 11.40 -2.09 -6.88
N LEU A 134 12.00 -2.97 -6.08
CA LEU A 134 13.25 -3.65 -6.43
C LEU A 134 13.07 -4.56 -7.66
N LEU A 135 11.97 -5.30 -7.73
CA LEU A 135 11.62 -6.13 -8.89
C LEU A 135 11.50 -5.27 -10.14
N ALA A 136 10.78 -4.16 -10.08
CA ALA A 136 10.64 -3.25 -11.21
C ALA A 136 12.00 -2.70 -11.68
N ARG A 137 12.90 -2.33 -10.75
CA ARG A 137 14.27 -1.90 -11.09
C ARG A 137 15.08 -3.02 -11.75
N ARG A 138 15.00 -4.27 -11.23
CA ARG A 138 15.66 -5.43 -11.86
C ARG A 138 15.17 -5.66 -13.28
N LEU A 139 13.90 -5.45 -13.53
CA LEU A 139 13.28 -5.55 -14.85
C LEU A 139 13.45 -4.30 -15.72
N LYS A 140 14.18 -3.28 -15.24
CA LYS A 140 14.42 -2.00 -15.92
C LYS A 140 13.13 -1.25 -16.29
N LEU A 141 12.09 -1.38 -15.47
CA LEU A 141 10.86 -0.61 -15.59
C LEU A 141 11.06 0.78 -14.98
N GLY A 142 10.43 1.79 -15.56
CA GLY A 142 10.61 3.19 -15.15
C GLY A 142 9.72 3.62 -14.01
N ARG A 143 8.66 2.84 -13.70
CA ARG A 143 7.65 3.27 -12.73
C ARG A 143 6.82 2.12 -12.16
N LEU A 144 6.22 2.40 -11.00
CA LEU A 144 5.14 1.61 -10.43
C LEU A 144 3.83 2.41 -10.49
N LEU A 145 2.76 1.70 -10.80
CA LEU A 145 1.40 2.19 -10.73
C LEU A 145 0.62 1.39 -9.70
N VAL A 146 -0.25 2.05 -8.97
CA VAL A 146 -1.20 1.41 -8.06
C VAL A 146 -2.59 1.96 -8.33
N ALA A 147 -3.61 1.10 -8.22
CA ALA A 147 -5.01 1.49 -8.25
C ALA A 147 -5.65 1.19 -6.90
N THR A 148 -6.52 2.06 -6.46
CA THR A 148 -7.34 1.87 -5.25
C THR A 148 -8.68 2.58 -5.44
N THR A 149 -9.60 2.41 -4.49
CA THR A 149 -10.91 3.05 -4.54
C THR A 149 -10.93 4.37 -3.79
N ASN A 150 -11.87 5.24 -4.14
CA ASN A 150 -12.02 6.57 -3.55
C ASN A 150 -12.25 6.56 -2.03
N ASP A 151 -12.87 5.51 -1.52
CA ASP A 151 -13.16 5.32 -0.10
C ASP A 151 -11.98 4.79 0.70
N ASN A 152 -11.01 4.12 0.05
CA ASN A 152 -9.90 3.46 0.73
C ASN A 152 -8.85 4.47 1.22
N LEU A 153 -9.24 5.33 2.16
CA LEU A 153 -8.39 6.35 2.76
C LEU A 153 -7.11 5.77 3.39
N PRO A 154 -7.14 4.58 4.03
CA PRO A 154 -5.93 3.94 4.52
C PRO A 154 -4.91 3.62 3.42
N ALA A 155 -5.35 3.12 2.27
CA ALA A 155 -4.48 2.84 1.13
C ALA A 155 -3.95 4.13 0.50
N LEU A 156 -4.80 5.14 0.29
CA LEU A 156 -4.38 6.45 -0.22
C LEU A 156 -3.32 7.09 0.67
N TYR A 157 -3.50 7.05 2.00
CA TYR A 157 -2.49 7.52 2.95
C TYR A 157 -1.21 6.70 2.85
N PHE A 158 -1.32 5.36 2.78
CA PHE A 158 -0.19 4.45 2.74
C PHE A 158 0.68 4.71 1.50
N TYR A 159 0.11 4.72 0.30
CA TYR A 159 0.87 4.91 -0.93
C TYR A 159 1.53 6.29 -1.01
N GLN A 160 0.80 7.36 -0.69
CA GLN A 160 1.36 8.71 -0.69
C GLN A 160 2.54 8.84 0.28
N ARG A 161 2.45 8.23 1.46
CA ARG A 161 3.54 8.19 2.43
C ARG A 161 4.78 7.43 1.92
N HIS A 162 4.62 6.50 0.98
CA HIS A 162 5.71 5.76 0.34
C HIS A 162 6.19 6.43 -0.97
N GLY A 163 5.77 7.69 -1.21
CA GLY A 163 6.25 8.49 -2.32
C GLY A 163 5.48 8.34 -3.62
N TYR A 164 4.34 7.66 -3.59
CA TYR A 164 3.42 7.61 -4.71
C TYR A 164 2.62 8.91 -4.81
N ARG A 165 2.43 9.41 -6.02
CA ARG A 165 1.67 10.62 -6.32
C ARG A 165 0.36 10.26 -6.97
N LEU A 166 -0.72 10.93 -6.58
CA LEU A 166 -2.00 10.85 -7.27
C LEU A 166 -1.83 11.34 -8.71
N THR A 167 -2.25 10.53 -9.67
CA THR A 167 -2.12 10.86 -11.09
C THR A 167 -3.46 10.91 -11.80
N GLU A 168 -4.42 10.10 -11.38
CA GLU A 168 -5.70 10.00 -12.08
C GLU A 168 -6.83 9.63 -11.12
N LEU A 169 -8.00 10.19 -11.37
CA LEU A 169 -9.29 9.81 -10.78
C LEU A 169 -10.22 9.41 -11.91
N ILE A 170 -10.77 8.19 -11.85
CA ILE A 170 -11.72 7.70 -12.86
C ILE A 170 -13.08 7.56 -12.19
N PRO A 171 -13.98 8.51 -12.45
CA PRO A 171 -15.32 8.52 -11.86
C PRO A 171 -16.11 7.27 -12.26
N ASN A 172 -16.84 6.71 -11.31
CA ASN A 172 -17.74 5.57 -11.45
C ASN A 172 -17.11 4.27 -11.98
N SER A 173 -15.79 4.22 -12.18
CA SER A 173 -15.11 3.03 -12.75
C SER A 173 -15.38 1.75 -11.94
N VAL A 174 -15.49 1.83 -10.62
CA VAL A 174 -15.80 0.67 -9.79
C VAL A 174 -17.30 0.37 -9.80
N ALA A 175 -18.14 1.39 -9.67
CA ALA A 175 -19.59 1.25 -9.66
C ALA A 175 -20.13 0.62 -10.96
N ASP A 176 -19.59 1.02 -12.11
CA ASP A 176 -20.00 0.49 -13.42
C ASP A 176 -19.71 -1.01 -13.58
N HIS A 177 -18.67 -1.52 -12.89
CA HIS A 177 -18.34 -2.93 -12.93
C HIS A 177 -19.06 -3.78 -11.88
N THR A 178 -19.38 -3.20 -10.71
CA THR A 178 -19.99 -3.95 -9.61
C THR A 178 -21.51 -3.92 -9.65
N HIS A 179 -22.10 -2.91 -10.31
CA HIS A 179 -23.56 -2.67 -10.37
C HIS A 179 -24.24 -2.59 -9.00
N GLN A 180 -23.49 -2.37 -7.93
CA GLN A 180 -23.98 -2.26 -6.56
C GLN A 180 -23.25 -1.13 -5.85
N GLU A 181 -24.02 -0.32 -5.11
CA GLU A 181 -23.44 0.64 -4.18
C GLU A 181 -22.98 -0.10 -2.93
N GLU A 182 -21.70 -0.32 -2.81
CA GLU A 182 -21.09 -0.85 -1.59
C GLU A 182 -20.69 0.31 -0.68
N ALA A 183 -21.04 0.22 0.61
CA ALA A 183 -20.52 1.14 1.61
C ALA A 183 -19.07 0.76 1.95
N GLY A 184 -18.14 1.64 1.62
CA GLY A 184 -16.73 1.48 1.91
C GLY A 184 -16.32 2.04 3.28
N PHE A 185 -15.07 2.43 3.38
CA PHE A 185 -14.48 2.96 4.62
C PHE A 185 -15.27 4.15 5.16
N ALA A 186 -15.66 4.07 6.43
CA ALA A 186 -16.44 5.11 7.14
C ALA A 186 -17.77 5.51 6.43
N GLY A 187 -18.38 4.61 5.66
CA GLY A 187 -19.62 4.86 4.96
C GLY A 187 -19.48 5.64 3.66
N ILE A 188 -18.27 5.88 3.18
CA ILE A 188 -18.03 6.50 1.88
C ILE A 188 -18.41 5.50 0.79
N PRO A 189 -19.29 5.84 -0.18
CA PRO A 189 -19.65 4.94 -1.26
C PRO A 189 -18.43 4.56 -2.12
N VAL A 190 -18.28 3.27 -2.42
CA VAL A 190 -17.24 2.75 -3.32
C VAL A 190 -17.69 2.98 -4.76
N ARG A 191 -17.08 3.94 -5.47
CA ARG A 191 -17.50 4.33 -6.82
C ARG A 191 -16.35 4.48 -7.79
N ASP A 192 -15.34 5.23 -7.37
CA ASP A 192 -14.33 5.78 -8.25
C ASP A 192 -13.01 5.07 -8.07
N GLU A 193 -12.25 4.91 -9.15
CA GLU A 193 -10.88 4.42 -9.08
C GLU A 193 -9.91 5.59 -8.96
N VAL A 194 -8.96 5.47 -8.06
CA VAL A 194 -7.86 6.43 -7.86
C VAL A 194 -6.55 5.76 -8.21
N ARG A 195 -5.79 6.35 -9.13
CA ARG A 195 -4.47 5.86 -9.55
C ARG A 195 -3.36 6.71 -8.98
N LEU A 196 -2.31 6.04 -8.56
CA LEU A 196 -1.10 6.67 -8.07
C LEU A 196 0.11 6.09 -8.80
N GLU A 197 1.15 6.92 -8.97
CA GLU A 197 2.40 6.55 -9.64
C GLU A 197 3.61 6.88 -8.77
N LYS A 198 4.61 6.03 -8.84
CA LYS A 198 5.96 6.30 -8.35
C LYS A 198 6.97 6.02 -9.46
N ARG A 199 7.79 7.02 -9.80
CA ARG A 199 8.94 6.86 -10.70
C ARG A 199 10.12 6.28 -9.93
N LEU A 200 10.89 5.43 -10.60
CA LEU A 200 11.98 4.66 -10.00
C LEU A 200 13.36 5.28 -10.24
#